data_b8179f489a0c1eab72c48a7c788d1a2d
#
_entry.id   b8179f489a0c1eab72c48a7c788d1a2d
#
_cell.length_a   1.000
_cell.length_b   1.000
_cell.length_c   1.000
_cell.angle_alpha   90.00
_cell.angle_beta   90.00
_cell.angle_gamma   90.00
#
_symmetry.space_group_name_H-M   'P 1'
#
loop_
_entity.id
_entity.type
_entity.pdbx_description
1 polymer ?
#
loop_
_entity_poly.entity_id
_entity_poly.type
_entity_poly.pdbx_seq_one_letter_code
_entity_poly.pdbx_strand_id
1 'polypeptide(L)'
;IVGDYRRVALYGIDRLIEGKKEDFAETNRQGMRRGDFQLREEIADQIRALNDMKEMALSYGFDISQPAKNAAEAVQWLYFGYLAAIKTQNGAAMSVGRVSTFLDIYIERDLENGTLTESQAQELVDHFVMKCRMVKFARIESYNQLFSGDPVWATLEVAGLGIDGRSMVTKNDYRFLHTLENMGPSPEPNLTVLYSSRLPENFKKYAAHISVTTSSIQYENDDVMRPVWGDDYSICCCVSATQTGKEIQFFGARANLAKCLLYAINGGIDEKTKMQVGPEYTPITSEYLDYDEVIKKYDTMMDWLAHLYVGTLNMIHYMHDKYYYEAAEMALIDTDVRRTFATGIAGFSHVVDSLSAIKYAKVKVIRDEDGIAVDFETEGDFPRYGNNDERADKIAVDLLKTFMAKLKYCHTYRDSEPTTSILTITSNVVYGKATGTMPDGRKAGAPLSPGANPSYGAEQSGLLASLNSVAKLPYEWALDGISNTQTINPGALGHSEEEKKNNLVQVMDGYFDQGAHHLNVNVFGTEKLIDAMEHPEKEEYANFTIRVSGYALSLIHISE
;
A
#
# COMPACT_ATOMS: atom_id res chain seq x y z
N ILE A 1 -9.73 1.61 -5.43
CA ILE A 1 -10.57 2.84 -5.45
C ILE A 1 -10.69 3.37 -4.03
N VAL A 2 -10.85 4.70 -3.89
CA VAL A 2 -11.27 5.36 -2.66
C VAL A 2 -12.44 6.28 -3.01
N GLY A 3 -13.63 5.95 -2.56
CA GLY A 3 -14.81 6.80 -2.73
C GLY A 3 -14.70 8.08 -1.90
N ASP A 4 -15.17 9.20 -2.41
CA ASP A 4 -15.30 10.39 -1.60
C ASP A 4 -16.57 10.33 -0.73
N TYR A 5 -16.48 9.52 0.33
CA TYR A 5 -17.60 9.27 1.25
C TYR A 5 -18.08 10.55 1.97
N ARG A 6 -17.26 11.60 2.01
CA ARG A 6 -17.61 12.92 2.55
C ARG A 6 -18.77 13.56 1.79
N ARG A 7 -18.93 13.22 0.49
CA ARG A 7 -20.01 13.74 -0.37
C ARG A 7 -21.39 13.38 0.16
N VAL A 8 -21.54 12.22 0.78
CA VAL A 8 -22.81 11.82 1.38
C VAL A 8 -23.20 12.76 2.51
N ALA A 9 -22.27 13.12 3.39
CA ALA A 9 -22.51 14.06 4.47
C ALA A 9 -22.69 15.51 3.98
N LEU A 10 -21.91 15.92 2.97
CA LEU A 10 -21.93 17.29 2.43
C LEU A 10 -23.20 17.62 1.64
N TYR A 11 -23.65 16.69 0.82
CA TYR A 11 -24.68 16.97 -0.19
C TYR A 11 -25.99 16.19 0.01
N GLY A 12 -25.93 15.05 0.69
CA GLY A 12 -27.03 14.10 0.72
C GLY A 12 -27.21 13.36 -0.61
N ILE A 13 -27.84 12.18 -0.56
CA ILE A 13 -27.96 11.30 -1.73
C ILE A 13 -28.81 11.92 -2.85
N ASP A 14 -29.85 12.68 -2.53
CA ASP A 14 -30.72 13.26 -3.56
C ASP A 14 -29.95 14.22 -4.48
N ARG A 15 -29.07 15.06 -3.93
CA ARG A 15 -28.22 15.96 -4.73
C ARG A 15 -27.18 15.19 -5.55
N LEU A 16 -26.64 14.10 -5.02
CA LEU A 16 -25.70 13.25 -5.76
C LEU A 16 -26.38 12.57 -6.96
N ILE A 17 -27.62 12.09 -6.80
CA ILE A 17 -28.43 11.53 -7.88
C ILE A 17 -28.71 12.59 -8.96
N GLU A 18 -29.06 13.82 -8.57
CA GLU A 18 -29.25 14.93 -9.52
C GLU A 18 -27.98 15.20 -10.32
N GLY A 19 -26.82 15.31 -9.66
CA GLY A 19 -25.54 15.49 -10.32
C GLY A 19 -25.24 14.40 -11.35
N LYS A 20 -25.43 13.13 -10.99
CA LYS A 20 -25.25 12.02 -11.94
C LYS A 20 -26.24 12.02 -13.10
N LYS A 21 -27.47 12.53 -12.90
CA LYS A 21 -28.42 12.75 -14.00
C LYS A 21 -28.01 13.89 -14.93
N GLU A 22 -27.41 14.95 -14.38
CA GLU A 22 -26.81 16.03 -15.15
C GLU A 22 -25.65 15.49 -16.01
N ASP A 23 -24.75 14.71 -15.44
CA ASP A 23 -23.64 14.04 -16.15
C ASP A 23 -24.15 13.10 -17.24
N PHE A 24 -25.19 12.31 -16.95
CA PHE A 24 -25.83 11.43 -17.94
C PHE A 24 -26.40 12.20 -19.13
N ALA A 25 -27.03 13.35 -18.89
CA ALA A 25 -27.55 14.21 -19.93
C ALA A 25 -26.44 14.84 -20.78
N GLU A 26 -25.29 15.19 -20.18
CA GLU A 26 -24.14 15.76 -20.86
C GLU A 26 -23.53 14.81 -21.89
N THR A 27 -23.49 13.51 -21.61
CA THR A 27 -22.97 12.50 -22.55
C THR A 27 -23.74 12.45 -23.89
N ASN A 28 -24.96 12.96 -23.95
CA ASN A 28 -25.75 13.02 -25.19
C ASN A 28 -25.29 14.11 -26.17
N ARG A 29 -24.55 15.12 -25.71
CA ARG A 29 -24.21 16.31 -26.50
C ARG A 29 -23.03 16.10 -27.45
N GLN A 30 -22.21 15.07 -27.21
CA GLN A 30 -20.92 14.91 -27.89
C GLN A 30 -20.92 13.91 -29.06
N GLY A 31 -22.07 13.28 -29.36
CA GLY A 31 -22.17 12.21 -30.36
C GLY A 31 -21.63 10.88 -29.85
N MET A 32 -22.40 9.84 -30.02
CA MET A 32 -22.21 8.54 -29.35
C MET A 32 -21.08 7.72 -29.98
N ARG A 33 -19.99 7.54 -29.23
CA ARG A 33 -18.91 6.60 -29.53
C ARG A 33 -19.03 5.37 -28.62
N ARG A 34 -18.23 4.32 -28.90
CA ARG A 34 -18.24 3.09 -28.06
C ARG A 34 -17.99 3.37 -26.58
N GLY A 35 -17.05 4.26 -26.26
CA GLY A 35 -16.76 4.64 -24.87
C GLY A 35 -17.93 5.40 -24.20
N ASP A 36 -18.71 6.17 -24.97
CA ASP A 36 -19.86 6.92 -24.45
C ASP A 36 -21.00 5.99 -24.05
N PHE A 37 -21.20 4.87 -24.77
CA PHE A 37 -22.20 3.86 -24.38
C PHE A 37 -21.84 3.24 -23.03
N GLN A 38 -20.59 2.81 -22.86
CA GLN A 38 -20.12 2.24 -21.59
C GLN A 38 -20.25 3.25 -20.44
N LEU A 39 -19.81 4.50 -20.65
CA LEU A 39 -19.94 5.56 -19.64
C LEU A 39 -21.40 5.79 -19.23
N ARG A 40 -22.33 5.74 -20.17
CA ARG A 40 -23.76 5.90 -19.86
C ARG A 40 -24.32 4.74 -19.06
N GLU A 41 -23.91 3.51 -19.36
CA GLU A 41 -24.27 2.33 -18.57
C GLU A 41 -23.72 2.47 -17.14
N GLU A 42 -22.46 2.86 -16.99
CA GLU A 42 -21.80 3.10 -15.70
C GLU A 42 -22.52 4.18 -14.88
N ILE A 43 -22.87 5.34 -15.47
CA ILE A 43 -23.62 6.40 -14.78
C ILE A 43 -25.02 5.90 -14.36
N ALA A 44 -25.71 5.13 -15.22
CA ALA A 44 -27.00 4.57 -14.87
C ALA A 44 -26.90 3.60 -13.68
N ASP A 45 -25.83 2.79 -13.63
CA ASP A 45 -25.54 1.90 -12.49
C ASP A 45 -25.22 2.69 -11.22
N GLN A 46 -24.45 3.78 -11.32
CA GLN A 46 -24.17 4.68 -10.21
C GLN A 46 -25.45 5.30 -9.63
N ILE A 47 -26.39 5.73 -10.48
CA ILE A 47 -27.68 6.27 -10.05
C ILE A 47 -28.49 5.19 -9.31
N ARG A 48 -28.51 3.93 -9.80
CA ARG A 48 -29.16 2.82 -9.08
C ARG A 48 -28.51 2.58 -7.73
N ALA A 49 -27.17 2.50 -7.68
CA ALA A 49 -26.42 2.28 -6.45
C ALA A 49 -26.66 3.39 -5.40
N LEU A 50 -26.80 4.65 -5.80
CA LEU A 50 -27.17 5.74 -4.88
C LEU A 50 -28.58 5.55 -4.31
N ASN A 51 -29.55 5.09 -5.09
CA ASN A 51 -30.88 4.77 -4.58
C ASN A 51 -30.84 3.58 -3.61
N ASP A 52 -30.09 2.51 -3.94
CA ASP A 52 -29.93 1.35 -3.07
C ASP A 52 -29.25 1.74 -1.75
N MET A 53 -28.26 2.65 -1.80
CA MET A 53 -27.61 3.19 -0.60
C MET A 53 -28.61 3.96 0.29
N LYS A 54 -29.50 4.74 -0.30
CA LYS A 54 -30.57 5.45 0.41
C LYS A 54 -31.53 4.46 1.07
N GLU A 55 -31.96 3.43 0.35
CA GLU A 55 -32.83 2.37 0.88
C GLU A 55 -32.16 1.58 2.01
N MET A 56 -30.88 1.26 1.84
CA MET A 56 -30.09 0.61 2.89
C MET A 56 -30.09 1.45 4.17
N ALA A 57 -29.77 2.75 4.10
CA ALA A 57 -29.75 3.64 5.26
C ALA A 57 -31.11 3.73 5.93
N LEU A 58 -32.19 3.85 5.15
CA LEU A 58 -33.58 3.86 5.65
C LEU A 58 -33.93 2.57 6.40
N SER A 59 -33.43 1.41 5.97
CA SER A 59 -33.65 0.15 6.66
C SER A 59 -33.03 0.11 8.08
N TYR A 60 -32.03 0.95 8.33
CA TYR A 60 -31.44 1.19 9.65
C TYR A 60 -32.06 2.37 10.39
N GLY A 61 -33.09 3.02 9.83
CA GLY A 61 -33.78 4.15 10.43
C GLY A 61 -33.18 5.52 10.16
N PHE A 62 -32.27 5.64 9.18
CA PHE A 62 -31.61 6.91 8.83
C PHE A 62 -32.00 7.38 7.43
N ASP A 63 -32.36 8.65 7.31
CA ASP A 63 -32.63 9.31 6.04
C ASP A 63 -31.42 10.16 5.61
N ILE A 64 -30.61 9.62 4.70
CA ILE A 64 -29.42 10.25 4.14
C ILE A 64 -29.70 11.05 2.86
N SER A 65 -30.97 11.34 2.57
CA SER A 65 -31.36 12.11 1.37
C SER A 65 -30.82 13.53 1.37
N GLN A 66 -30.66 14.14 2.55
CA GLN A 66 -30.24 15.51 2.77
C GLN A 66 -28.87 15.60 3.43
N PRO A 67 -28.18 16.75 3.32
CA PRO A 67 -26.91 16.99 4.01
C PRO A 67 -26.99 16.73 5.52
N ALA A 68 -25.87 16.27 6.08
CA ALA A 68 -25.74 16.07 7.53
C ALA A 68 -25.81 17.40 8.30
N LYS A 69 -26.56 17.43 9.39
CA LYS A 69 -26.83 18.62 10.18
C LYS A 69 -25.86 18.80 11.37
N ASN A 70 -25.27 17.72 11.85
CA ASN A 70 -24.42 17.68 13.03
C ASN A 70 -23.31 16.60 12.87
N ALA A 71 -22.39 16.55 13.82
CA ALA A 71 -21.26 15.62 13.80
C ALA A 71 -21.70 14.15 13.76
N ALA A 72 -22.71 13.78 14.53
CA ALA A 72 -23.20 12.39 14.57
C ALA A 72 -23.77 11.97 13.22
N GLU A 73 -24.56 12.83 12.57
CA GLU A 73 -25.06 12.59 11.22
C GLU A 73 -23.91 12.55 10.20
N ALA A 74 -22.95 13.47 10.27
CA ALA A 74 -21.83 13.49 9.33
C ALA A 74 -21.02 12.19 9.37
N VAL A 75 -20.69 11.68 10.56
CA VAL A 75 -20.01 10.39 10.75
C VAL A 75 -20.87 9.24 10.21
N GLN A 76 -22.17 9.23 10.51
CA GLN A 76 -23.08 8.17 10.11
C GLN A 76 -23.32 8.15 8.58
N TRP A 77 -23.50 9.32 7.93
CA TRP A 77 -23.66 9.45 6.47
C TRP A 77 -22.41 8.98 5.73
N LEU A 78 -21.25 9.41 6.19
CA LEU A 78 -19.96 8.97 5.66
C LEU A 78 -19.82 7.44 5.78
N TYR A 79 -20.17 6.87 6.94
CA TYR A 79 -20.10 5.43 7.16
C TYR A 79 -21.07 4.66 6.25
N PHE A 80 -22.26 5.16 5.95
CA PHE A 80 -23.18 4.51 5.01
C PHE A 80 -22.59 4.47 3.59
N GLY A 81 -21.96 5.53 3.13
CA GLY A 81 -21.24 5.53 1.85
C GLY A 81 -20.14 4.46 1.82
N TYR A 82 -19.33 4.41 2.87
CA TYR A 82 -18.26 3.41 3.03
C TYR A 82 -18.82 1.98 3.10
N LEU A 83 -19.85 1.74 3.88
CA LEU A 83 -20.48 0.42 4.01
C LEU A 83 -21.10 -0.06 2.68
N ALA A 84 -21.73 0.83 1.92
CA ALA A 84 -22.27 0.51 0.60
C ALA A 84 -21.16 0.09 -0.38
N ALA A 85 -20.03 0.80 -0.37
CA ALA A 85 -18.86 0.45 -1.17
C ALA A 85 -18.31 -0.94 -0.81
N ILE A 86 -18.12 -1.25 0.47
CA ILE A 86 -17.68 -2.58 0.93
C ILE A 86 -18.64 -3.69 0.47
N LYS A 87 -19.95 -3.49 0.63
CA LYS A 87 -20.96 -4.48 0.24
C LYS A 87 -20.97 -4.73 -1.28
N THR A 88 -20.67 -3.71 -2.06
CA THR A 88 -20.60 -3.82 -3.52
C THR A 88 -19.33 -4.47 -3.98
N GLN A 89 -18.17 -4.03 -3.48
CA GLN A 89 -16.87 -4.55 -3.89
C GLN A 89 -16.63 -5.97 -3.39
N ASN A 90 -17.02 -6.27 -2.16
CA ASN A 90 -16.82 -7.57 -1.51
C ASN A 90 -15.34 -8.04 -1.60
N GLY A 91 -14.39 -7.14 -1.35
CA GLY A 91 -12.96 -7.40 -1.45
C GLY A 91 -12.14 -6.61 -0.43
N ALA A 92 -10.82 -6.79 -0.45
CA ALA A 92 -9.88 -6.02 0.36
C ALA A 92 -9.54 -4.68 -0.29
N ALA A 93 -8.83 -3.84 0.48
CA ALA A 93 -8.38 -2.51 0.09
C ALA A 93 -9.51 -1.47 0.03
N MET A 94 -10.39 -1.53 1.03
CA MET A 94 -11.48 -0.60 1.22
C MET A 94 -11.05 0.58 2.09
N SER A 95 -10.28 1.50 1.52
CA SER A 95 -9.81 2.69 2.21
C SER A 95 -10.95 3.63 2.57
N VAL A 96 -10.88 4.22 3.77
CA VAL A 96 -11.85 5.24 4.24
C VAL A 96 -11.51 6.61 3.66
N GLY A 97 -10.22 6.87 3.49
CA GLY A 97 -9.73 8.12 2.96
C GLY A 97 -9.46 9.20 4.03
N ARG A 98 -9.24 10.41 3.57
CA ARG A 98 -8.89 11.57 4.40
C ARG A 98 -10.14 12.21 4.99
N VAL A 99 -10.61 11.67 6.09
CA VAL A 99 -11.88 12.08 6.72
C VAL A 99 -11.71 12.84 8.04
N SER A 100 -10.53 12.82 8.65
CA SER A 100 -10.27 13.41 9.97
C SER A 100 -10.51 14.93 9.96
N THR A 101 -9.82 15.67 9.12
CA THR A 101 -9.96 17.13 8.98
C THR A 101 -11.38 17.54 8.56
N PHE A 102 -12.02 16.73 7.70
CA PHE A 102 -13.40 16.96 7.30
C PHE A 102 -14.38 16.85 8.47
N LEU A 103 -14.31 15.79 9.25
CA LEU A 103 -15.19 15.57 10.38
C LEU A 103 -14.94 16.59 11.51
N ASP A 104 -13.72 17.11 11.64
CA ASP A 104 -13.39 18.15 12.61
C ASP A 104 -14.26 19.42 12.45
N ILE A 105 -14.63 19.78 11.22
CA ILE A 105 -15.50 20.93 10.93
C ILE A 105 -16.86 20.78 11.63
N TYR A 106 -17.45 19.59 11.58
CA TYR A 106 -18.73 19.31 12.23
C TYR A 106 -18.59 19.20 13.75
N ILE A 107 -17.53 18.53 14.21
CA ILE A 107 -17.27 18.30 15.63
C ILE A 107 -17.00 19.65 16.34
N GLU A 108 -16.09 20.48 15.82
CA GLU A 108 -15.78 21.76 16.43
C GLU A 108 -16.99 22.70 16.44
N ARG A 109 -17.77 22.75 15.37
CA ARG A 109 -19.04 23.51 15.35
C ARG A 109 -20.01 23.05 16.46
N ASP A 110 -20.16 21.74 16.64
CA ASP A 110 -21.09 21.19 17.63
C ASP A 110 -20.56 21.39 19.07
N LEU A 111 -19.24 21.39 19.27
CA LEU A 111 -18.58 21.76 20.53
C LEU A 111 -18.79 23.25 20.84
N GLU A 112 -18.59 24.13 19.87
CA GLU A 112 -18.81 25.58 20.04
C GLU A 112 -20.27 25.90 20.36
N ASN A 113 -21.22 25.21 19.77
CA ASN A 113 -22.64 25.34 20.03
C ASN A 113 -23.10 24.70 21.35
N GLY A 114 -22.22 23.96 22.01
CA GLY A 114 -22.53 23.23 23.25
C GLY A 114 -23.47 22.03 23.07
N THR A 115 -23.66 21.55 21.84
CA THR A 115 -24.45 20.35 21.53
C THR A 115 -23.64 19.06 21.65
N LEU A 116 -22.33 19.18 21.76
CA LEU A 116 -21.39 18.09 21.96
C LEU A 116 -20.37 18.48 23.03
N THR A 117 -19.88 17.53 23.81
CA THR A 117 -18.75 17.67 24.73
C THR A 117 -17.51 17.02 24.15
N GLU A 118 -16.29 17.34 24.63
CA GLU A 118 -15.05 16.68 24.18
C GLU A 118 -15.09 15.16 24.39
N SER A 119 -15.65 14.69 25.52
CA SER A 119 -15.80 13.25 25.76
C SER A 119 -16.74 12.59 24.74
N GLN A 120 -17.84 13.24 24.39
CA GLN A 120 -18.76 12.73 23.39
C GLN A 120 -18.16 12.81 21.98
N ALA A 121 -17.32 13.81 21.68
CA ALA A 121 -16.60 13.90 20.43
C ALA A 121 -15.62 12.73 20.27
N GLN A 122 -14.88 12.41 21.33
CA GLN A 122 -13.99 11.23 21.34
C GLN A 122 -14.80 9.93 21.21
N GLU A 123 -15.89 9.78 21.95
CA GLU A 123 -16.77 8.60 21.86
C GLU A 123 -17.33 8.40 20.44
N LEU A 124 -17.68 9.48 19.75
CA LEU A 124 -18.17 9.41 18.36
C LEU A 124 -17.09 8.89 17.41
N VAL A 125 -15.85 9.34 17.58
CA VAL A 125 -14.70 8.84 16.80
C VAL A 125 -14.38 7.40 17.16
N ASP A 126 -14.40 7.02 18.44
CA ASP A 126 -14.20 5.66 18.90
C ASP A 126 -15.24 4.69 18.29
N HIS A 127 -16.52 5.09 18.29
CA HIS A 127 -17.59 4.30 17.66
C HIS A 127 -17.38 4.13 16.16
N PHE A 128 -16.92 5.16 15.44
CA PHE A 128 -16.60 5.05 14.03
C PHE A 128 -15.44 4.06 13.77
N VAL A 129 -14.37 4.19 14.54
CA VAL A 129 -13.22 3.26 14.47
C VAL A 129 -13.63 1.84 14.82
N MET A 130 -14.49 1.67 15.83
CA MET A 130 -15.04 0.35 16.19
C MET A 130 -15.80 -0.29 15.00
N LYS A 131 -16.61 0.49 14.28
CA LYS A 131 -17.32 0.01 13.08
C LYS A 131 -16.33 -0.41 11.98
N CYS A 132 -15.23 0.33 11.79
CA CYS A 132 -14.16 -0.06 10.86
C CYS A 132 -13.49 -1.39 11.26
N ARG A 133 -13.33 -1.65 12.57
CA ARG A 133 -12.80 -2.94 13.08
C ARG A 133 -13.78 -4.11 12.91
N MET A 134 -15.07 -3.84 12.93
CA MET A 134 -16.12 -4.87 12.87
C MET A 134 -16.53 -5.24 11.45
N VAL A 135 -16.41 -4.32 10.50
CA VAL A 135 -16.86 -4.55 9.12
C VAL A 135 -16.00 -5.60 8.43
N LYS A 136 -16.66 -6.56 7.78
CA LYS A 136 -16.03 -7.68 7.09
C LYS A 136 -16.72 -7.95 5.77
N PHE A 137 -16.06 -8.71 4.89
CA PHE A 137 -16.62 -9.23 3.66
C PHE A 137 -16.33 -10.73 3.54
N ALA A 138 -17.08 -11.44 2.69
CA ALA A 138 -16.88 -12.87 2.48
C ALA A 138 -15.59 -13.15 1.69
N ARG A 139 -14.80 -14.11 2.13
CA ARG A 139 -13.55 -14.52 1.48
C ARG A 139 -13.44 -16.03 1.34
N ILE A 140 -12.63 -16.46 0.39
CA ILE A 140 -12.21 -17.85 0.26
C ILE A 140 -10.92 -18.08 1.06
N GLU A 141 -10.68 -19.30 1.49
CA GLU A 141 -9.53 -19.69 2.32
C GLU A 141 -8.18 -19.30 1.68
N SER A 142 -8.00 -19.57 0.38
CA SER A 142 -6.76 -19.24 -0.33
C SER A 142 -6.43 -17.73 -0.31
N TYR A 143 -7.45 -16.89 -0.28
CA TYR A 143 -7.26 -15.44 -0.15
C TYR A 143 -6.79 -15.06 1.27
N ASN A 144 -7.38 -15.67 2.29
CA ASN A 144 -6.95 -15.46 3.67
C ASN A 144 -5.50 -15.90 3.89
N GLN A 145 -5.10 -17.04 3.30
CA GLN A 145 -3.72 -17.52 3.34
C GLN A 145 -2.74 -16.55 2.67
N LEU A 146 -3.13 -15.96 1.52
CA LEU A 146 -2.31 -14.98 0.81
C LEU A 146 -2.02 -13.73 1.64
N PHE A 147 -3.01 -13.25 2.40
CA PHE A 147 -2.93 -12.02 3.18
C PHE A 147 -2.69 -12.25 4.69
N SER A 148 -2.49 -13.49 5.13
CA SER A 148 -2.23 -13.83 6.52
C SER A 148 -3.28 -13.26 7.48
N GLY A 149 -4.55 -13.49 7.19
CA GLY A 149 -5.68 -12.99 7.95
C GLY A 149 -6.77 -12.36 7.08
N ASP A 150 -7.61 -11.52 7.68
CA ASP A 150 -8.74 -10.92 6.99
C ASP A 150 -8.79 -9.38 7.06
N PRO A 151 -7.73 -8.67 6.60
CA PRO A 151 -7.76 -7.21 6.56
C PRO A 151 -8.78 -6.72 5.54
N VAL A 152 -9.58 -5.72 5.93
CA VAL A 152 -10.40 -4.92 5.03
C VAL A 152 -9.56 -3.82 4.39
N TRP A 153 -8.47 -3.43 5.03
CA TRP A 153 -7.65 -2.25 4.74
C TRP A 153 -8.49 -0.97 4.74
N ALA A 154 -9.12 -0.70 5.86
CA ALA A 154 -9.79 0.56 6.13
C ALA A 154 -8.75 1.68 6.35
N THR A 155 -7.95 1.99 5.34
CA THR A 155 -6.90 3.02 5.46
C THR A 155 -7.53 4.38 5.65
N LEU A 156 -7.05 5.11 6.66
CA LEU A 156 -7.55 6.41 7.08
C LEU A 156 -6.37 7.33 7.37
N GLU A 157 -6.33 8.47 6.69
CA GLU A 157 -5.24 9.42 6.78
C GLU A 157 -5.53 10.53 7.80
N VAL A 158 -4.48 10.92 8.51
CA VAL A 158 -4.46 12.05 9.45
C VAL A 158 -3.32 13.01 9.13
N ALA A 159 -3.43 14.25 9.57
CA ALA A 159 -2.43 15.30 9.39
C ALA A 159 -2.16 15.72 7.94
N GLY A 160 -0.91 15.93 7.57
CA GLY A 160 -0.47 16.48 6.30
C GLY A 160 -0.43 17.99 6.26
N LEU A 161 -0.06 18.53 5.09
CA LEU A 161 0.03 19.97 4.82
C LEU A 161 -0.91 20.35 3.68
N GLY A 162 -1.46 21.56 3.72
CA GLY A 162 -2.14 22.16 2.57
C GLY A 162 -1.17 22.55 1.46
N ILE A 163 -1.71 22.81 0.27
CA ILE A 163 -0.92 23.27 -0.89
C ILE A 163 -0.15 24.56 -0.62
N ASP A 164 -0.63 25.36 0.31
CA ASP A 164 0.00 26.60 0.79
C ASP A 164 1.03 26.38 1.91
N GLY A 165 1.28 25.12 2.30
CA GLY A 165 2.22 24.71 3.33
C GLY A 165 1.70 24.85 4.77
N ARG A 166 0.42 25.20 4.99
CA ARG A 166 -0.18 25.17 6.32
C ARG A 166 -0.31 23.75 6.83
N SER A 167 -0.10 23.57 8.15
CA SER A 167 -0.46 22.31 8.79
C SER A 167 -1.98 22.09 8.70
N MET A 168 -2.37 20.89 8.32
CA MET A 168 -3.76 20.43 8.33
C MET A 168 -4.09 19.58 9.56
N VAL A 169 -3.19 19.56 10.54
CA VAL A 169 -3.43 18.92 11.83
C VAL A 169 -4.56 19.62 12.57
N THR A 170 -5.57 18.85 12.95
CA THR A 170 -6.73 19.29 13.74
C THR A 170 -6.80 18.50 15.05
N LYS A 171 -7.68 18.87 15.97
CA LYS A 171 -7.93 18.09 17.18
C LYS A 171 -8.42 16.68 16.85
N ASN A 172 -9.12 16.52 15.73
CA ASN A 172 -9.67 15.25 15.34
C ASN A 172 -8.58 14.23 14.95
N ASP A 173 -7.42 14.69 14.45
CA ASP A 173 -6.27 13.81 14.20
C ASP A 173 -5.75 13.20 15.51
N TYR A 174 -5.71 13.98 16.58
CA TYR A 174 -5.40 13.46 17.91
C TYR A 174 -6.47 12.48 18.40
N ARG A 175 -7.77 12.76 18.18
CA ARG A 175 -8.87 11.86 18.56
C ARG A 175 -8.76 10.51 17.84
N PHE A 176 -8.44 10.49 16.54
CA PHE A 176 -8.22 9.26 15.80
C PHE A 176 -7.03 8.46 16.32
N LEU A 177 -5.90 9.09 16.57
CA LEU A 177 -4.73 8.41 17.16
C LEU A 177 -5.03 7.91 18.59
N HIS A 178 -5.79 8.67 19.38
CA HIS A 178 -6.16 8.33 20.75
C HIS A 178 -7.08 7.10 20.84
N THR A 179 -7.76 6.72 19.74
CA THR A 179 -8.54 5.48 19.71
C THR A 179 -7.69 4.24 19.97
N LEU A 180 -6.38 4.29 19.64
CA LEU A 180 -5.45 3.20 19.91
C LEU A 180 -5.08 3.07 21.40
N GLU A 181 -5.21 4.14 22.17
CA GLU A 181 -5.08 4.11 23.63
C GLU A 181 -6.40 3.68 24.30
N ASN A 182 -7.54 4.21 23.82
CA ASN A 182 -8.86 3.91 24.40
C ASN A 182 -9.30 2.46 24.16
N MET A 183 -9.03 1.92 22.97
CA MET A 183 -9.52 0.61 22.54
C MET A 183 -8.39 -0.42 22.32
N GLY A 184 -7.15 -0.03 22.57
CA GLY A 184 -5.96 -0.84 22.35
C GLY A 184 -5.50 -0.93 20.90
N PRO A 185 -4.28 -1.46 20.67
CA PRO A 185 -3.71 -1.68 19.36
C PRO A 185 -4.63 -2.49 18.46
N SER A 186 -4.62 -2.16 17.16
CA SER A 186 -5.41 -2.88 16.16
C SER A 186 -4.83 -2.68 14.77
N PRO A 187 -4.90 -3.69 13.89
CA PRO A 187 -4.57 -3.51 12.48
C PRO A 187 -5.57 -2.63 11.72
N GLU A 188 -6.80 -2.49 12.22
CA GLU A 188 -7.87 -1.73 11.58
C GLU A 188 -8.42 -0.60 12.48
N PRO A 189 -8.72 0.57 11.93
CA PRO A 189 -8.33 1.04 10.60
C PRO A 189 -6.80 1.15 10.47
N ASN A 190 -6.29 1.05 9.22
CA ASN A 190 -4.87 1.26 8.94
C ASN A 190 -4.59 2.78 9.00
N LEU A 191 -4.34 3.29 10.21
CA LEU A 191 -4.10 4.71 10.44
C LEU A 191 -2.76 5.14 9.84
N THR A 192 -2.83 6.11 8.94
CA THR A 192 -1.69 6.63 8.18
C THR A 192 -1.48 8.11 8.49
N VAL A 193 -0.30 8.45 8.99
CA VAL A 193 0.11 9.83 9.20
C VAL A 193 0.74 10.36 7.91
N LEU A 194 0.13 11.36 7.29
CA LEU A 194 0.73 12.11 6.20
C LEU A 194 1.79 13.04 6.80
N TYR A 195 3.05 12.57 6.76
CA TYR A 195 4.15 13.12 7.54
C TYR A 195 4.94 14.19 6.77
N SER A 196 5.31 15.23 7.46
CA SER A 196 6.31 16.21 7.05
C SER A 196 7.10 16.66 8.29
N SER A 197 8.39 16.93 8.16
CA SER A 197 9.19 17.53 9.23
C SER A 197 8.62 18.89 9.70
N ARG A 198 7.80 19.55 8.87
CA ARG A 198 7.14 20.83 9.15
C ARG A 198 5.83 20.71 9.95
N LEU A 199 5.35 19.51 10.26
CA LEU A 199 4.19 19.33 11.14
C LEU A 199 4.47 19.87 12.55
N PRO A 200 3.43 20.26 13.31
CA PRO A 200 3.58 20.70 14.68
C PRO A 200 4.36 19.66 15.53
N GLU A 201 5.36 20.13 16.25
CA GLU A 201 6.25 19.26 17.03
C GLU A 201 5.49 18.38 18.03
N ASN A 202 4.46 18.92 18.69
CA ASN A 202 3.62 18.18 19.63
C ASN A 202 2.86 17.04 18.94
N PHE A 203 2.41 17.25 17.69
CA PHE A 203 1.75 16.21 16.92
C PHE A 203 2.73 15.10 16.52
N LYS A 204 3.91 15.46 16.01
CA LYS A 204 4.96 14.48 15.66
C LYS A 204 5.33 13.61 16.87
N LYS A 205 5.51 14.22 18.04
CA LYS A 205 5.80 13.50 19.29
C LYS A 205 4.66 12.60 19.74
N TYR A 206 3.41 13.03 19.56
CA TYR A 206 2.27 12.20 19.89
C TYR A 206 2.14 10.99 18.95
N ALA A 207 2.29 11.20 17.65
CA ALA A 207 2.33 10.10 16.67
C ALA A 207 3.48 9.11 16.97
N ALA A 208 4.67 9.63 17.29
CA ALA A 208 5.80 8.79 17.72
C ALA A 208 5.50 8.00 19.01
N HIS A 209 4.81 8.61 19.98
CA HIS A 209 4.35 7.91 21.18
C HIS A 209 3.42 6.74 20.84
N ILE A 210 2.44 6.95 19.96
CA ILE A 210 1.53 5.90 19.50
C ILE A 210 2.30 4.77 18.79
N SER A 211 3.30 5.09 17.96
CA SER A 211 4.14 4.06 17.32
C SER A 211 4.95 3.27 18.34
N VAL A 212 5.55 3.93 19.33
CA VAL A 212 6.36 3.27 20.37
C VAL A 212 5.53 2.34 21.23
N THR A 213 4.27 2.70 21.50
CA THR A 213 3.41 1.95 22.43
C THR A 213 2.55 0.89 21.74
N THR A 214 2.17 1.09 20.47
CA THR A 214 1.16 0.24 19.82
C THR A 214 1.64 -0.44 18.53
N SER A 215 2.66 0.07 17.84
CA SER A 215 3.05 -0.36 16.49
C SER A 215 1.88 -0.45 15.49
N SER A 216 0.85 0.42 15.64
CA SER A 216 -0.41 0.32 14.88
C SER A 216 -0.60 1.39 13.81
N ILE A 217 0.35 2.32 13.63
CA ILE A 217 0.28 3.38 12.63
C ILE A 217 1.46 3.32 11.66
N GLN A 218 1.27 3.91 10.48
CA GLN A 218 2.31 4.10 9.47
C GLN A 218 2.46 5.56 9.10
N TYR A 219 3.53 5.87 8.39
CA TYR A 219 3.88 7.22 7.96
C TYR A 219 4.12 7.25 6.45
N GLU A 220 3.61 8.29 5.80
CA GLU A 220 3.85 8.56 4.39
C GLU A 220 4.30 10.00 4.20
N ASN A 221 5.26 10.21 3.32
CA ASN A 221 5.89 11.50 3.09
C ASN A 221 4.98 12.43 2.28
N ASP A 222 4.27 13.31 2.98
CA ASP A 222 3.41 14.30 2.37
C ASP A 222 4.17 15.25 1.42
N ASP A 223 5.44 15.51 1.70
CA ASP A 223 6.26 16.44 0.90
C ASP A 223 6.65 15.90 -0.48
N VAL A 224 6.73 14.57 -0.66
CA VAL A 224 6.94 13.97 -1.99
C VAL A 224 5.62 13.63 -2.70
N MET A 225 4.54 13.43 -1.94
CA MET A 225 3.23 13.06 -2.49
C MET A 225 2.39 14.26 -2.90
N ARG A 226 2.34 15.31 -2.08
CA ARG A 226 1.55 16.52 -2.35
C ARG A 226 1.87 17.22 -3.68
N PRO A 227 3.13 17.32 -4.13
CA PRO A 227 3.42 17.88 -5.46
C PRO A 227 2.80 17.12 -6.63
N VAL A 228 2.54 15.82 -6.46
CA VAL A 228 1.96 14.94 -7.51
C VAL A 228 0.43 14.90 -7.41
N TRP A 229 -0.11 14.79 -6.20
CA TRP A 229 -1.52 14.47 -5.95
C TRP A 229 -2.34 15.64 -5.41
N GLY A 230 -1.73 16.79 -5.16
CA GLY A 230 -2.39 17.90 -4.46
C GLY A 230 -2.46 17.67 -2.96
N ASP A 231 -3.28 18.44 -2.24
CA ASP A 231 -3.43 18.35 -0.79
C ASP A 231 -4.69 17.59 -0.34
N ASP A 232 -5.51 17.13 -1.29
CA ASP A 232 -6.69 16.30 -1.02
C ASP A 232 -6.55 14.96 -1.74
N TYR A 233 -5.64 14.13 -1.26
CA TYR A 233 -5.43 12.77 -1.71
C TYR A 233 -5.69 11.78 -0.58
N SER A 234 -5.99 10.56 -0.95
CA SER A 234 -6.18 9.41 -0.07
C SER A 234 -5.21 8.29 -0.42
N ILE A 235 -4.94 7.43 0.54
CA ILE A 235 -4.10 6.25 0.35
C ILE A 235 -4.98 5.05 -0.01
N CYS A 236 -4.75 4.51 -1.19
CA CYS A 236 -5.37 3.27 -1.63
C CYS A 236 -4.66 2.09 -0.98
N CYS A 237 -5.35 1.31 -0.15
CA CYS A 237 -4.82 0.12 0.49
C CYS A 237 -3.66 0.43 1.44
N CYS A 238 -2.43 0.26 0.97
CA CYS A 238 -1.22 0.27 1.79
C CYS A 238 -0.48 1.61 1.72
N VAL A 239 -0.08 2.03 0.52
CA VAL A 239 0.88 3.14 0.31
C VAL A 239 0.65 3.93 -0.99
N SER A 240 -0.30 3.55 -1.81
CA SER A 240 -0.55 4.22 -3.09
C SER A 240 -1.46 5.43 -2.92
N ALA A 241 -1.09 6.59 -3.45
CA ALA A 241 -1.94 7.78 -3.40
C ALA A 241 -2.87 7.90 -4.62
N THR A 242 -4.01 8.54 -4.38
CA THR A 242 -4.97 8.93 -5.41
C THR A 242 -5.68 10.21 -5.01
N GLN A 243 -5.97 11.11 -5.95
CA GLN A 243 -6.76 12.31 -5.65
C GLN A 243 -8.19 11.92 -5.27
N THR A 244 -8.61 12.32 -4.07
CA THR A 244 -9.91 11.93 -3.51
C THR A 244 -11.06 12.39 -4.40
N GLY A 245 -11.89 11.44 -4.83
CA GLY A 245 -13.07 11.72 -5.66
C GLY A 245 -12.78 12.08 -7.13
N LYS A 246 -11.52 12.06 -7.59
CA LYS A 246 -11.12 12.45 -8.95
C LYS A 246 -10.39 11.37 -9.72
N GLU A 247 -9.85 10.40 -9.02
CA GLU A 247 -9.01 9.36 -9.60
C GLU A 247 -9.43 7.98 -9.15
N ILE A 248 -9.17 6.99 -10.00
CA ILE A 248 -9.22 5.58 -9.65
C ILE A 248 -7.91 4.92 -10.04
N GLN A 249 -7.61 3.83 -9.36
CA GLN A 249 -6.42 3.03 -9.60
C GLN A 249 -6.80 1.62 -10.02
N PHE A 250 -6.42 1.23 -11.23
CA PHE A 250 -6.48 -0.17 -11.64
C PHE A 250 -5.28 -0.90 -11.04
N PHE A 251 -5.54 -1.84 -10.15
CA PHE A 251 -4.51 -2.59 -9.45
C PHE A 251 -4.75 -4.10 -9.55
N GLY A 252 -3.67 -4.88 -9.58
CA GLY A 252 -3.71 -6.34 -9.61
C GLY A 252 -2.53 -6.96 -8.89
N ALA A 253 -2.00 -8.04 -9.46
CA ALA A 253 -0.85 -8.76 -8.94
C ALA A 253 0.46 -7.97 -9.10
N ARG A 254 1.57 -8.53 -8.60
CA ARG A 254 2.92 -7.99 -8.75
C ARG A 254 3.74 -8.85 -9.72
N ALA A 255 4.70 -8.21 -10.39
CA ALA A 255 5.70 -8.92 -11.19
C ALA A 255 6.83 -9.44 -10.29
N ASN A 256 7.09 -10.74 -10.33
CA ASN A 256 8.21 -11.35 -9.61
C ASN A 256 9.51 -11.20 -10.40
N LEU A 257 10.25 -10.11 -10.15
CA LEU A 257 11.51 -9.84 -10.84
C LEU A 257 12.62 -10.82 -10.47
N ALA A 258 12.58 -11.42 -9.29
CA ALA A 258 13.53 -12.46 -8.88
C ALA A 258 13.37 -13.71 -9.75
N LYS A 259 12.15 -14.13 -9.99
CA LYS A 259 11.83 -15.25 -10.90
C LYS A 259 12.23 -14.93 -12.35
N CYS A 260 12.00 -13.71 -12.79
CA CYS A 260 12.39 -13.22 -14.11
C CYS A 260 13.92 -13.30 -14.33
N LEU A 261 14.72 -13.00 -13.29
CA LEU A 261 16.19 -13.15 -13.36
C LEU A 261 16.60 -14.62 -13.57
N LEU A 262 15.95 -15.56 -12.87
CA LEU A 262 16.20 -16.99 -13.05
C LEU A 262 15.79 -17.47 -14.45
N TYR A 263 14.70 -16.96 -15.00
CA TYR A 263 14.30 -17.21 -16.39
C TYR A 263 15.33 -16.68 -17.40
N ALA A 264 15.88 -15.49 -17.14
CA ALA A 264 16.94 -14.94 -18.00
C ALA A 264 18.20 -15.82 -18.02
N ILE A 265 18.58 -16.40 -16.88
CA ILE A 265 19.71 -17.33 -16.77
C ILE A 265 19.40 -18.67 -17.48
N ASN A 266 18.17 -19.16 -17.35
CA ASN A 266 17.76 -20.48 -17.84
C ASN A 266 17.08 -20.46 -19.23
N GLY A 267 17.15 -19.34 -19.97
CA GLY A 267 16.57 -19.26 -21.32
C GLY A 267 15.05 -19.39 -21.37
N GLY A 268 14.35 -18.90 -20.34
CA GLY A 268 12.89 -18.94 -20.22
C GLY A 268 12.32 -20.19 -19.54
N ILE A 269 13.18 -21.12 -19.11
CA ILE A 269 12.76 -22.33 -18.39
C ILE A 269 12.62 -22.02 -16.90
N ASP A 270 11.52 -22.49 -16.32
CA ASP A 270 11.27 -22.42 -14.89
C ASP A 270 12.13 -23.45 -14.13
N GLU A 271 12.96 -22.98 -13.21
CA GLU A 271 13.92 -23.80 -12.48
C GLU A 271 13.29 -24.84 -11.54
N LYS A 272 12.02 -24.65 -11.17
CA LYS A 272 11.28 -25.57 -10.29
C LYS A 272 10.42 -26.56 -11.04
N THR A 273 9.66 -26.09 -12.03
CA THR A 273 8.72 -26.93 -12.80
C THR A 273 9.36 -27.56 -14.03
N LYS A 274 10.53 -27.07 -14.46
CA LYS A 274 11.25 -27.47 -15.68
C LYS A 274 10.49 -27.19 -16.98
N MET A 275 9.47 -26.37 -16.91
CA MET A 275 8.64 -26.00 -18.06
C MET A 275 9.19 -24.73 -18.73
N GLN A 276 9.06 -24.66 -20.04
CA GLN A 276 9.27 -23.42 -20.79
C GLN A 276 8.11 -22.47 -20.48
N VAL A 277 8.35 -21.44 -19.68
CA VAL A 277 7.36 -20.44 -19.24
C VAL A 277 7.57 -19.12 -19.97
N GLY A 278 8.82 -18.65 -20.03
CA GLY A 278 9.20 -17.47 -20.80
C GLY A 278 9.46 -17.78 -22.27
N PRO A 279 9.77 -16.76 -23.09
CA PRO A 279 10.25 -16.98 -24.45
C PRO A 279 11.49 -17.87 -24.47
N GLU A 280 11.62 -18.65 -25.52
CA GLU A 280 12.75 -19.53 -25.71
C GLU A 280 13.99 -18.71 -26.13
N TYR A 281 14.87 -18.44 -25.18
CA TYR A 281 16.16 -17.78 -25.40
C TYR A 281 17.31 -18.74 -25.12
N THR A 282 18.48 -18.46 -25.71
CA THR A 282 19.69 -19.23 -25.39
C THR A 282 20.03 -19.07 -23.91
N PRO A 283 20.07 -20.14 -23.11
CA PRO A 283 20.44 -20.06 -21.70
C PRO A 283 21.91 -19.64 -21.52
N ILE A 284 22.26 -19.18 -20.35
CA ILE A 284 23.66 -18.97 -19.95
C ILE A 284 24.23 -20.34 -19.61
N THR A 285 25.31 -20.75 -20.28
CA THR A 285 25.93 -22.08 -20.10
C THR A 285 27.29 -22.02 -19.42
N SER A 286 27.84 -20.81 -19.22
CA SER A 286 29.13 -20.61 -18.54
C SER A 286 29.10 -21.15 -17.10
N GLU A 287 30.24 -21.61 -16.60
CA GLU A 287 30.40 -22.06 -15.21
C GLU A 287 30.21 -20.90 -14.21
N TYR A 288 30.67 -19.73 -14.55
CA TYR A 288 30.52 -18.51 -13.78
C TYR A 288 29.67 -17.50 -14.53
N LEU A 289 28.83 -16.74 -13.80
CA LEU A 289 28.00 -15.69 -14.40
C LEU A 289 28.86 -14.45 -14.75
N ASP A 290 28.70 -13.97 -15.98
CA ASP A 290 29.22 -12.69 -16.42
C ASP A 290 28.14 -11.61 -16.30
N TYR A 291 28.49 -10.47 -15.69
CA TYR A 291 27.53 -9.40 -15.41
C TYR A 291 26.87 -8.82 -16.67
N ASP A 292 27.67 -8.54 -17.70
CA ASP A 292 27.17 -7.90 -18.93
C ASP A 292 26.27 -8.87 -19.71
N GLU A 293 26.60 -10.17 -19.72
CA GLU A 293 25.73 -11.19 -20.33
C GLU A 293 24.41 -11.31 -19.57
N VAL A 294 24.45 -11.38 -18.23
CA VAL A 294 23.25 -11.48 -17.38
C VAL A 294 22.35 -10.27 -17.57
N ILE A 295 22.88 -9.06 -17.48
CA ILE A 295 22.11 -7.81 -17.63
C ILE A 295 21.42 -7.77 -19.00
N LYS A 296 22.11 -8.12 -20.07
CA LYS A 296 21.53 -8.12 -21.43
C LYS A 296 20.37 -9.12 -21.55
N LYS A 297 20.53 -10.33 -21.03
CA LYS A 297 19.47 -11.35 -21.06
C LYS A 297 18.31 -10.98 -20.15
N TYR A 298 18.61 -10.43 -18.97
CA TYR A 298 17.61 -10.00 -18.02
C TYR A 298 16.79 -8.82 -18.55
N ASP A 299 17.42 -7.86 -19.20
CA ASP A 299 16.74 -6.74 -19.85
C ASP A 299 15.71 -7.22 -20.87
N THR A 300 16.10 -8.17 -21.74
CA THR A 300 15.20 -8.78 -22.72
C THR A 300 14.06 -9.56 -22.07
N MET A 301 14.34 -10.30 -20.97
CA MET A 301 13.32 -11.04 -20.24
C MET A 301 12.34 -10.12 -19.53
N MET A 302 12.81 -8.98 -19.03
CA MET A 302 11.94 -7.95 -18.44
C MET A 302 11.00 -7.31 -19.47
N ASP A 303 11.40 -7.16 -20.74
CA ASP A 303 10.51 -6.68 -21.81
C ASP A 303 9.33 -7.64 -22.00
N TRP A 304 9.62 -8.94 -22.10
CA TRP A 304 8.57 -9.96 -22.19
C TRP A 304 7.65 -9.93 -20.95
N LEU A 305 8.25 -9.88 -19.76
CA LEU A 305 7.47 -9.85 -18.51
C LEU A 305 6.56 -8.63 -18.43
N ALA A 306 7.03 -7.44 -18.83
CA ALA A 306 6.23 -6.22 -18.82
C ALA A 306 4.99 -6.36 -19.72
N HIS A 307 5.15 -6.90 -20.94
CA HIS A 307 4.04 -7.13 -21.86
C HIS A 307 3.04 -8.18 -21.33
N LEU A 308 3.54 -9.30 -20.81
CA LEU A 308 2.70 -10.34 -20.22
C LEU A 308 1.92 -9.80 -19.02
N TYR A 309 2.60 -9.07 -18.14
CA TYR A 309 2.05 -8.53 -16.92
C TYR A 309 0.95 -7.50 -17.20
N VAL A 310 1.23 -6.50 -18.03
CA VAL A 310 0.24 -5.49 -18.41
C VAL A 310 -0.93 -6.11 -19.19
N GLY A 311 -0.65 -7.04 -20.11
CA GLY A 311 -1.70 -7.76 -20.84
C GLY A 311 -2.63 -8.55 -19.93
N THR A 312 -2.08 -9.19 -18.89
CA THR A 312 -2.87 -9.93 -17.90
C THR A 312 -3.72 -8.98 -17.06
N LEU A 313 -3.15 -7.87 -16.59
CA LEU A 313 -3.91 -6.86 -15.84
C LEU A 313 -5.02 -6.22 -16.68
N ASN A 314 -4.76 -5.93 -17.97
CA ASN A 314 -5.79 -5.43 -18.89
C ASN A 314 -6.99 -6.37 -18.95
N MET A 315 -6.75 -7.67 -19.02
CA MET A 315 -7.81 -8.69 -19.06
C MET A 315 -8.59 -8.72 -17.73
N ILE A 316 -7.88 -8.66 -16.60
CA ILE A 316 -8.50 -8.63 -15.26
C ILE A 316 -9.43 -7.41 -15.14
N HIS A 317 -8.95 -6.21 -15.47
CA HIS A 317 -9.73 -4.98 -15.33
C HIS A 317 -10.90 -4.92 -16.31
N TYR A 318 -10.73 -5.43 -17.54
CA TYR A 318 -11.85 -5.59 -18.46
C TYR A 318 -12.95 -6.50 -17.88
N MET A 319 -12.57 -7.62 -17.25
CA MET A 319 -13.50 -8.56 -16.63
C MET A 319 -14.20 -7.95 -15.42
N HIS A 320 -13.46 -7.16 -14.62
CA HIS A 320 -14.03 -6.41 -13.51
C HIS A 320 -15.10 -5.44 -14.00
N ASP A 321 -14.80 -4.53 -14.89
CA ASP A 321 -15.77 -3.56 -15.42
C ASP A 321 -17.00 -4.23 -16.03
N LYS A 322 -16.80 -5.38 -16.67
CA LYS A 322 -17.89 -6.08 -17.35
C LYS A 322 -18.82 -6.85 -16.41
N TYR A 323 -18.30 -7.46 -15.37
CA TYR A 323 -19.06 -8.40 -14.54
C TYR A 323 -19.23 -7.96 -13.10
N TYR A 324 -18.47 -6.94 -12.67
CA TYR A 324 -18.39 -6.55 -11.27
C TYR A 324 -18.11 -5.06 -11.07
N TYR A 325 -18.81 -4.21 -11.84
CA TYR A 325 -18.63 -2.78 -11.77
C TYR A 325 -18.95 -2.23 -10.36
N GLU A 326 -18.04 -1.47 -9.78
CA GLU A 326 -18.10 -0.95 -8.41
C GLU A 326 -18.98 0.32 -8.31
N ALA A 327 -20.23 0.20 -8.71
CA ALA A 327 -21.15 1.34 -8.93
C ALA A 327 -21.36 2.22 -7.69
N ALA A 328 -21.43 1.64 -6.49
CA ALA A 328 -21.67 2.40 -5.25
C ALA A 328 -20.49 3.32 -4.91
N GLU A 329 -19.26 2.85 -5.13
CA GLU A 329 -18.07 3.61 -4.90
C GLU A 329 -17.83 4.64 -6.00
N MET A 330 -17.98 4.23 -7.26
CA MET A 330 -17.89 5.11 -8.42
C MET A 330 -18.95 6.21 -8.46
N ALA A 331 -20.09 6.02 -7.80
CA ALA A 331 -21.10 7.08 -7.62
C ALA A 331 -20.61 8.24 -6.76
N LEU A 332 -19.59 8.00 -5.92
CA LEU A 332 -18.97 8.99 -5.03
C LEU A 332 -17.66 9.58 -5.60
N ILE A 333 -17.44 9.40 -6.90
CA ILE A 333 -16.27 9.92 -7.64
C ILE A 333 -16.77 10.77 -8.82
N ASP A 334 -15.96 11.67 -9.31
CA ASP A 334 -16.27 12.47 -10.50
C ASP A 334 -16.49 11.56 -11.72
N THR A 335 -17.40 11.94 -12.59
CA THR A 335 -17.69 11.16 -13.80
C THR A 335 -16.53 11.20 -14.80
N ASP A 336 -15.86 12.36 -14.92
CA ASP A 336 -14.60 12.50 -15.66
C ASP A 336 -13.43 12.14 -14.73
N VAL A 337 -13.15 10.84 -14.65
CA VAL A 337 -12.15 10.29 -13.71
C VAL A 337 -10.82 10.04 -14.40
N ARG A 338 -9.72 10.52 -13.79
CA ARG A 338 -8.37 10.12 -14.16
C ARG A 338 -8.13 8.67 -13.71
N ARG A 339 -7.46 7.89 -14.57
CA ARG A 339 -7.16 6.49 -14.29
C ARG A 339 -5.67 6.26 -14.23
N THR A 340 -5.19 5.68 -13.14
CA THR A 340 -3.84 5.15 -13.02
C THR A 340 -3.86 3.62 -13.18
N PHE A 341 -2.76 3.06 -13.66
CA PHE A 341 -2.58 1.63 -13.86
C PHE A 341 -1.46 1.15 -12.96
N ALA A 342 -1.85 0.72 -11.76
CA ALA A 342 -0.92 0.36 -10.71
C ALA A 342 -0.30 -1.00 -10.96
N THR A 343 1.01 -1.01 -11.12
CA THR A 343 1.83 -2.19 -11.18
C THR A 343 2.66 -2.36 -9.90
N GLY A 344 3.36 -3.46 -9.75
CA GLY A 344 4.19 -3.66 -8.57
C GLY A 344 5.30 -4.66 -8.78
N ILE A 345 6.36 -4.51 -8.00
CA ILE A 345 7.57 -5.31 -8.03
C ILE A 345 7.65 -6.19 -6.79
N ALA A 346 7.89 -7.50 -6.97
CA ALA A 346 8.28 -8.44 -5.93
C ALA A 346 9.71 -8.93 -6.16
N GLY A 347 10.44 -9.20 -5.07
CA GLY A 347 11.82 -9.70 -5.10
C GLY A 347 12.88 -8.65 -5.40
N PHE A 348 12.54 -7.37 -5.26
CA PHE A 348 13.40 -6.24 -5.60
C PHE A 348 14.81 -6.34 -5.00
N SER A 349 14.92 -6.44 -3.67
CA SER A 349 16.20 -6.44 -2.96
C SER A 349 17.05 -7.65 -3.30
N HIS A 350 16.42 -8.84 -3.48
CA HIS A 350 17.12 -10.05 -3.89
C HIS A 350 17.70 -9.95 -5.30
N VAL A 351 17.02 -9.27 -6.22
CA VAL A 351 17.57 -9.00 -7.56
C VAL A 351 18.75 -8.04 -7.47
N VAL A 352 18.62 -6.97 -6.69
CA VAL A 352 19.71 -6.00 -6.47
C VAL A 352 20.95 -6.69 -5.93
N ASP A 353 20.80 -7.48 -4.87
CA ASP A 353 21.91 -8.20 -4.23
C ASP A 353 22.49 -9.29 -5.15
N SER A 354 21.64 -9.98 -5.93
CA SER A 354 22.10 -10.97 -6.92
C SER A 354 22.91 -10.33 -8.04
N LEU A 355 22.46 -9.20 -8.58
CA LEU A 355 23.22 -8.45 -9.60
C LEU A 355 24.52 -7.87 -9.03
N SER A 356 24.49 -7.44 -7.78
CA SER A 356 25.69 -7.02 -7.06
C SER A 356 26.69 -8.16 -6.86
N ALA A 357 26.23 -9.34 -6.45
CA ALA A 357 27.05 -10.53 -6.33
C ALA A 357 27.72 -10.92 -7.65
N ILE A 358 26.95 -10.93 -8.74
CA ILE A 358 27.46 -11.25 -10.08
C ILE A 358 28.50 -10.23 -10.55
N LYS A 359 28.33 -8.95 -10.19
CA LYS A 359 29.21 -7.86 -10.60
C LYS A 359 30.51 -7.76 -9.81
N TYR A 360 30.46 -8.02 -8.50
CA TYR A 360 31.57 -7.73 -7.59
C TYR A 360 32.21 -8.96 -6.94
N ALA A 361 31.58 -10.12 -7.04
CA ALA A 361 32.09 -11.40 -6.58
C ALA A 361 32.19 -12.42 -7.73
N LYS A 362 32.43 -13.69 -7.42
CA LYS A 362 32.39 -14.77 -8.39
C LYS A 362 31.18 -15.67 -8.09
N VAL A 363 30.25 -15.74 -9.00
CA VAL A 363 29.05 -16.58 -8.87
C VAL A 363 29.15 -17.78 -9.78
N LYS A 364 29.38 -18.94 -9.17
CA LYS A 364 29.38 -20.25 -9.85
C LYS A 364 27.98 -20.79 -9.95
N VAL A 365 27.62 -21.29 -11.13
CA VAL A 365 26.30 -21.86 -11.40
C VAL A 365 26.30 -23.36 -11.18
N ILE A 366 25.42 -23.85 -10.33
CA ILE A 366 25.17 -25.28 -10.13
C ILE A 366 23.96 -25.67 -10.97
N ARG A 367 24.18 -26.61 -11.90
CA ARG A 367 23.16 -27.11 -12.84
C ARG A 367 22.75 -28.52 -12.51
N ASP A 368 21.48 -28.83 -12.79
CA ASP A 368 21.00 -30.20 -12.75
C ASP A 368 21.34 -30.99 -14.04
N GLU A 369 20.81 -32.22 -14.14
CA GLU A 369 21.06 -33.15 -15.27
C GLU A 369 20.54 -32.59 -16.61
N ASP A 370 19.54 -31.71 -16.58
CA ASP A 370 18.96 -31.05 -17.75
C ASP A 370 19.70 -29.73 -18.11
N GLY A 371 20.76 -29.40 -17.37
CA GLY A 371 21.54 -28.18 -17.57
C GLY A 371 20.89 -26.90 -17.02
N ILE A 372 19.83 -27.01 -16.24
CA ILE A 372 19.10 -25.90 -15.64
C ILE A 372 19.83 -25.43 -14.38
N ALA A 373 20.07 -24.12 -14.26
CA ALA A 373 20.64 -23.53 -13.04
C ALA A 373 19.64 -23.65 -11.88
N VAL A 374 20.01 -24.41 -10.86
CA VAL A 374 19.17 -24.70 -9.69
C VAL A 374 19.75 -24.20 -8.37
N ASP A 375 21.06 -23.93 -8.31
CA ASP A 375 21.73 -23.34 -7.14
C ASP A 375 22.93 -22.50 -7.59
N PHE A 376 23.47 -21.69 -6.67
CA PHE A 376 24.60 -20.80 -6.91
C PHE A 376 25.56 -20.84 -5.72
N GLU A 377 26.88 -20.85 -6.02
CA GLU A 377 27.95 -20.69 -5.05
C GLU A 377 28.60 -19.33 -5.30
N THR A 378 28.57 -18.43 -4.30
CA THR A 378 29.15 -17.10 -4.42
C THR A 378 30.42 -17.02 -3.60
N GLU A 379 31.53 -16.76 -4.26
CA GLU A 379 32.86 -16.60 -3.66
C GLU A 379 33.26 -15.11 -3.63
N GLY A 380 33.63 -14.63 -2.44
CA GLY A 380 34.04 -13.24 -2.19
C GLY A 380 32.92 -12.37 -1.66
N ASP A 381 33.31 -11.19 -1.22
CA ASP A 381 32.38 -10.19 -0.66
C ASP A 381 31.84 -9.28 -1.77
N PHE A 382 30.59 -8.86 -1.62
CA PHE A 382 29.96 -7.92 -2.52
C PHE A 382 29.10 -6.91 -1.74
N PRO A 383 28.92 -5.68 -2.25
CA PRO A 383 28.07 -4.69 -1.60
C PRO A 383 26.61 -5.14 -1.61
N ARG A 384 25.95 -5.07 -0.46
CA ARG A 384 24.54 -5.41 -0.28
C ARG A 384 23.68 -4.17 -0.11
N TYR A 385 22.52 -4.18 -0.68
CA TYR A 385 21.51 -3.15 -0.51
C TYR A 385 21.08 -3.03 0.96
N GLY A 386 20.87 -1.80 1.44
CA GLY A 386 20.55 -1.52 2.84
C GLY A 386 21.74 -1.14 3.73
N ASN A 387 22.90 -0.87 3.13
CA ASN A 387 24.12 -0.46 3.85
C ASN A 387 24.64 0.94 3.45
N ASN A 388 23.81 1.71 2.73
CA ASN A 388 24.20 3.02 2.18
C ASN A 388 25.46 2.95 1.28
N ASP A 389 25.61 1.85 0.55
CA ASP A 389 26.70 1.63 -0.40
C ASP A 389 26.24 2.00 -1.81
N GLU A 390 26.84 3.04 -2.40
CA GLU A 390 26.46 3.56 -3.72
C GLU A 390 26.53 2.51 -4.83
N ARG A 391 27.34 1.47 -4.69
CA ARG A 391 27.46 0.40 -5.70
C ARG A 391 26.21 -0.46 -5.77
N ALA A 392 25.62 -0.80 -4.62
CA ALA A 392 24.38 -1.56 -4.52
C ALA A 392 23.16 -0.65 -4.74
N ASP A 393 23.16 0.53 -4.12
CA ASP A 393 22.04 1.48 -4.21
C ASP A 393 21.81 1.96 -5.65
N LYS A 394 22.88 2.14 -6.44
CA LYS A 394 22.77 2.45 -7.86
C LYS A 394 22.10 1.33 -8.66
N ILE A 395 22.42 0.06 -8.38
CA ILE A 395 21.75 -1.08 -9.03
C ILE A 395 20.25 -1.06 -8.72
N ALA A 396 19.88 -0.73 -7.48
CA ALA A 396 18.50 -0.61 -7.05
C ALA A 396 17.74 0.47 -7.84
N VAL A 397 18.30 1.67 -7.94
CA VAL A 397 17.71 2.78 -8.70
C VAL A 397 17.61 2.44 -10.20
N ASP A 398 18.66 1.86 -10.78
CA ASP A 398 18.69 1.49 -12.20
C ASP A 398 17.64 0.40 -12.50
N LEU A 399 17.47 -0.60 -11.62
CA LEU A 399 16.46 -1.66 -11.77
C LEU A 399 15.04 -1.09 -11.78
N LEU A 400 14.71 -0.22 -10.80
CA LEU A 400 13.40 0.43 -10.73
C LEU A 400 13.10 1.21 -12.01
N LYS A 401 14.02 2.08 -12.44
CA LYS A 401 13.87 2.90 -13.64
C LYS A 401 13.73 2.08 -14.91
N THR A 402 14.54 1.03 -15.04
CA THR A 402 14.52 0.15 -16.22
C THR A 402 13.16 -0.56 -16.33
N PHE A 403 12.67 -1.18 -15.26
CA PHE A 403 11.40 -1.90 -15.33
C PHE A 403 10.22 -0.95 -15.54
N MET A 404 10.19 0.19 -14.84
CA MET A 404 9.13 1.19 -15.05
C MET A 404 9.12 1.77 -16.47
N ALA A 405 10.30 2.00 -17.07
CA ALA A 405 10.39 2.44 -18.45
C ALA A 405 9.74 1.43 -19.41
N LYS A 406 9.94 0.11 -19.18
CA LYS A 406 9.32 -0.93 -20.00
C LYS A 406 7.79 -0.97 -19.84
N LEU A 407 7.27 -0.80 -18.65
CA LEU A 407 5.82 -0.72 -18.38
C LEU A 407 5.16 0.44 -19.12
N LYS A 408 5.83 1.61 -19.22
CA LYS A 408 5.33 2.79 -19.93
C LYS A 408 5.13 2.60 -21.43
N TYR A 409 5.77 1.62 -22.04
CA TYR A 409 5.58 1.29 -23.47
C TYR A 409 4.38 0.36 -23.73
N CYS A 410 3.77 -0.19 -22.70
CA CYS A 410 2.65 -1.11 -22.83
C CYS A 410 1.32 -0.33 -22.93
N HIS A 411 0.40 -0.82 -23.77
CA HIS A 411 -0.97 -0.30 -23.79
C HIS A 411 -1.74 -0.79 -22.57
N THR A 412 -2.30 0.13 -21.83
CA THR A 412 -3.05 -0.12 -20.60
C THR A 412 -4.55 -0.05 -20.83
N TYR A 413 -5.31 -0.74 -19.99
CA TYR A 413 -6.76 -0.73 -20.04
C TYR A 413 -7.31 0.68 -19.86
N ARG A 414 -8.22 1.09 -20.77
CA ARG A 414 -8.85 2.44 -20.81
C ARG A 414 -7.82 3.59 -20.86
N ASP A 415 -6.69 3.36 -21.50
CA ASP A 415 -5.59 4.34 -21.62
C ASP A 415 -5.12 4.94 -20.29
N SER A 416 -5.19 4.13 -19.22
CA SER A 416 -4.78 4.52 -17.87
C SER A 416 -3.27 4.75 -17.79
N GLU A 417 -2.84 5.68 -16.94
CA GLU A 417 -1.44 6.05 -16.76
C GLU A 417 -0.68 4.98 -15.97
N PRO A 418 0.37 4.33 -16.53
CA PRO A 418 1.13 3.33 -15.80
C PRO A 418 1.88 3.93 -14.62
N THR A 419 1.74 3.31 -13.46
CA THR A 419 2.49 3.58 -12.23
C THR A 419 3.07 2.28 -11.69
N THR A 420 3.99 2.33 -10.74
CA THR A 420 4.54 1.12 -10.12
C THR A 420 4.81 1.31 -8.63
N SER A 421 4.86 0.19 -7.91
CA SER A 421 5.23 0.13 -6.50
C SER A 421 6.35 -0.87 -6.24
N ILE A 422 7.09 -0.65 -5.17
CA ILE A 422 7.95 -1.66 -4.56
C ILE A 422 7.26 -2.07 -3.25
N LEU A 423 6.32 -3.00 -3.37
CA LEU A 423 5.42 -3.39 -2.30
C LEU A 423 4.98 -4.83 -2.49
N THR A 424 5.03 -5.66 -1.46
CA THR A 424 4.63 -7.08 -1.56
C THR A 424 3.56 -7.49 -0.56
N ILE A 425 3.31 -6.69 0.48
CA ILE A 425 2.47 -7.12 1.58
C ILE A 425 3.04 -8.43 2.16
N THR A 426 2.23 -9.42 2.51
CA THR A 426 2.63 -10.78 2.89
C THR A 426 2.80 -11.74 1.71
N SER A 427 2.44 -11.32 0.50
CA SER A 427 2.60 -12.14 -0.71
C SER A 427 4.08 -12.46 -1.06
N ASN A 428 5.03 -11.74 -0.44
CA ASN A 428 6.47 -12.08 -0.50
C ASN A 428 6.75 -13.55 -0.10
N VAL A 429 5.96 -14.12 0.79
CA VAL A 429 6.05 -15.54 1.20
C VAL A 429 5.65 -16.44 0.04
N VAL A 430 4.50 -16.17 -0.61
CA VAL A 430 3.98 -16.95 -1.74
C VAL A 430 4.92 -16.86 -2.94
N TYR A 431 5.37 -15.65 -3.30
CA TYR A 431 6.36 -15.46 -4.35
C TYR A 431 7.68 -16.16 -4.04
N GLY A 432 8.12 -16.14 -2.76
CA GLY A 432 9.31 -16.84 -2.31
C GLY A 432 9.20 -18.35 -2.47
N LYS A 433 8.06 -18.96 -2.11
CA LYS A 433 7.78 -20.39 -2.32
C LYS A 433 7.90 -20.80 -3.79
N ALA A 434 7.51 -19.92 -4.71
CA ALA A 434 7.60 -20.17 -6.16
C ALA A 434 9.01 -19.95 -6.75
N THR A 435 9.93 -19.29 -6.04
CA THR A 435 11.24 -18.86 -6.56
C THR A 435 12.36 -19.80 -6.10
N GLY A 436 13.22 -20.22 -7.02
CA GLY A 436 14.42 -21.03 -6.77
C GLY A 436 15.51 -20.30 -5.98
N THR A 437 16.65 -20.94 -5.77
CA THR A 437 17.84 -20.31 -5.16
C THR A 437 18.33 -19.17 -6.04
N MET A 438 18.87 -18.12 -5.43
CA MET A 438 19.34 -16.92 -6.11
C MET A 438 20.83 -16.66 -5.87
N PRO A 439 21.52 -15.92 -6.76
CA PRO A 439 22.93 -15.59 -6.64
C PRO A 439 23.34 -14.83 -5.37
N ASP A 440 22.42 -14.10 -4.74
CA ASP A 440 22.64 -13.40 -3.46
C ASP A 440 22.78 -14.33 -2.23
N GLY A 441 22.51 -15.63 -2.44
CA GLY A 441 22.55 -16.67 -1.39
C GLY A 441 21.18 -17.06 -0.85
N ARG A 442 20.07 -16.40 -1.27
CA ARG A 442 18.72 -16.77 -0.88
C ARG A 442 18.40 -18.19 -1.38
N LYS A 443 17.92 -19.05 -0.50
CA LYS A 443 17.58 -20.46 -0.83
C LYS A 443 16.17 -20.60 -1.41
N ALA A 444 16.01 -21.61 -2.26
CA ALA A 444 14.73 -21.94 -2.88
C ALA A 444 13.61 -22.08 -1.86
N GLY A 445 12.47 -21.45 -2.14
CA GLY A 445 11.29 -21.49 -1.27
C GLY A 445 11.31 -20.55 -0.07
N ALA A 446 12.45 -19.94 0.28
CA ALA A 446 12.49 -18.94 1.33
C ALA A 446 11.66 -17.70 0.95
N PRO A 447 11.03 -16.98 1.91
CA PRO A 447 10.34 -15.73 1.62
C PRO A 447 11.24 -14.72 0.90
N LEU A 448 10.66 -13.93 0.00
CA LEU A 448 11.33 -12.74 -0.51
C LEU A 448 11.27 -11.63 0.54
N SER A 449 12.15 -10.64 0.44
CA SER A 449 12.05 -9.43 1.30
C SER A 449 10.77 -8.66 1.00
N PRO A 450 10.07 -8.17 2.04
CA PRO A 450 8.84 -7.39 1.83
C PRO A 450 9.15 -5.99 1.29
N GLY A 451 8.49 -5.60 0.20
CA GLY A 451 8.64 -4.27 -0.38
C GLY A 451 10.07 -3.92 -0.74
N ALA A 452 10.48 -2.71 -0.38
CA ALA A 452 11.83 -2.18 -0.60
C ALA A 452 12.80 -2.47 0.56
N ASN A 453 12.40 -3.29 1.52
CA ASN A 453 13.29 -3.70 2.60
C ASN A 453 14.52 -4.42 2.06
N PRO A 454 15.70 -4.19 2.63
CA PRO A 454 16.87 -5.00 2.37
C PRO A 454 16.61 -6.49 2.60
N SER A 455 17.40 -7.34 1.95
CA SER A 455 17.32 -8.78 2.14
C SER A 455 17.67 -9.17 3.58
N TYR A 456 17.03 -10.22 4.09
CA TYR A 456 17.29 -10.67 5.46
C TYR A 456 18.78 -10.95 5.69
N GLY A 457 19.36 -10.31 6.71
CA GLY A 457 20.79 -10.41 7.05
C GLY A 457 21.72 -9.56 6.16
N ALA A 458 21.20 -8.81 5.20
CA ALA A 458 21.98 -7.89 4.37
C ALA A 458 22.36 -6.60 5.11
N GLU A 459 21.52 -6.13 6.01
CA GLU A 459 21.75 -4.92 6.81
C GLU A 459 22.80 -5.16 7.88
N GLN A 460 23.98 -4.62 7.68
CA GLN A 460 25.12 -4.75 8.60
C GLN A 460 25.63 -3.41 9.15
N SER A 461 25.17 -2.30 8.53
CA SER A 461 25.62 -0.94 8.86
C SER A 461 24.62 -0.16 9.74
N GLY A 462 23.59 -0.84 10.23
CA GLY A 462 22.60 -0.30 11.16
C GLY A 462 21.44 0.45 10.51
N LEU A 463 20.47 0.85 11.33
CA LEU A 463 19.18 1.42 10.93
C LEU A 463 19.30 2.60 9.95
N LEU A 464 20.17 3.58 10.26
CA LEU A 464 20.28 4.78 9.43
C LEU A 464 20.85 4.49 8.05
N ALA A 465 21.77 3.52 7.93
CA ALA A 465 22.31 3.11 6.64
C ALA A 465 21.22 2.41 5.80
N SER A 466 20.41 1.57 6.43
CA SER A 466 19.26 0.92 5.78
C SER A 466 18.26 1.95 5.26
N LEU A 467 17.86 2.89 6.11
CA LEU A 467 16.96 3.98 5.74
C LEU A 467 17.51 4.83 4.59
N ASN A 468 18.80 5.16 4.62
CA ASN A 468 19.45 5.94 3.56
C ASN A 468 19.46 5.22 2.22
N SER A 469 19.69 3.90 2.18
CA SER A 469 19.60 3.12 0.94
C SER A 469 18.19 3.18 0.33
N VAL A 470 17.14 3.01 1.16
CA VAL A 470 15.75 3.07 0.70
C VAL A 470 15.37 4.49 0.24
N ALA A 471 15.84 5.53 0.95
CA ALA A 471 15.56 6.92 0.62
C ALA A 471 16.10 7.37 -0.74
N LYS A 472 17.11 6.66 -1.30
CA LYS A 472 17.64 6.93 -2.64
C LYS A 472 16.73 6.47 -3.79
N LEU A 473 15.73 5.63 -3.50
CA LEU A 473 14.76 5.19 -4.51
C LEU A 473 13.84 6.34 -4.89
N PRO A 474 13.84 6.78 -6.16
CA PRO A 474 13.13 7.98 -6.57
C PRO A 474 11.62 7.72 -6.67
N TYR A 475 10.83 8.44 -5.86
CA TYR A 475 9.37 8.29 -5.79
C TYR A 475 8.68 8.55 -7.14
N GLU A 476 9.18 9.49 -7.94
CA GLU A 476 8.61 9.80 -9.27
C GLU A 476 8.65 8.62 -10.27
N TRP A 477 9.41 7.57 -9.96
CA TRP A 477 9.44 6.32 -10.72
C TRP A 477 8.61 5.20 -10.08
N ALA A 478 8.09 5.42 -8.88
CA ALA A 478 7.31 4.45 -8.11
C ALA A 478 6.10 5.11 -7.42
N LEU A 479 5.23 5.75 -8.21
CA LEU A 479 4.11 6.55 -7.71
C LEU A 479 3.05 5.74 -6.94
N ASP A 480 3.04 4.41 -7.08
CA ASP A 480 2.21 3.53 -6.24
C ASP A 480 2.89 3.14 -4.92
N GLY A 481 4.06 3.73 -4.65
CA GLY A 481 4.70 3.69 -3.36
C GLY A 481 5.89 2.75 -3.23
N ILE A 482 6.74 3.10 -2.25
CA ILE A 482 7.96 2.38 -1.89
C ILE A 482 7.83 1.99 -0.43
N SER A 483 7.42 0.75 -0.18
CA SER A 483 7.17 0.28 1.18
C SER A 483 8.47 -0.05 1.91
N ASN A 484 8.63 0.52 3.10
CA ASN A 484 9.73 0.20 4.02
C ASN A 484 9.17 -0.09 5.41
N THR A 485 9.66 -1.15 6.05
CA THR A 485 9.28 -1.54 7.41
C THR A 485 10.53 -1.68 8.26
N GLN A 486 10.57 -0.99 9.39
CA GLN A 486 11.67 -1.07 10.34
C GLN A 486 11.18 -1.57 11.70
N THR A 487 11.85 -2.58 12.22
CA THR A 487 11.66 -3.05 13.59
C THR A 487 12.82 -2.54 14.44
N ILE A 488 12.52 -1.66 15.38
CA ILE A 488 13.50 -0.95 16.20
C ILE A 488 13.42 -1.49 17.62
N ASN A 489 14.57 -1.93 18.15
CA ASN A 489 14.65 -2.27 19.55
C ASN A 489 14.41 -1.02 20.41
N PRO A 490 13.49 -1.03 21.38
CA PRO A 490 13.18 0.13 22.21
C PRO A 490 14.42 0.79 22.85
N GLY A 491 15.41 -0.01 23.25
CA GLY A 491 16.66 0.48 23.82
C GLY A 491 17.52 1.29 22.83
N ALA A 492 17.36 1.07 21.53
CA ALA A 492 18.06 1.87 20.51
C ALA A 492 17.46 3.28 20.34
N LEU A 493 16.21 3.48 20.76
CA LEU A 493 15.55 4.79 20.75
C LEU A 493 15.78 5.58 22.05
N GLY A 494 16.31 4.97 23.11
CA GLY A 494 16.59 5.64 24.38
C GLY A 494 16.05 4.88 25.60
N HIS A 495 16.33 5.43 26.78
CA HIS A 495 15.97 4.80 28.05
C HIS A 495 14.66 5.31 28.64
N SER A 496 14.28 6.56 28.35
CA SER A 496 13.03 7.16 28.78
C SER A 496 12.01 7.22 27.64
N GLU A 497 10.72 7.29 27.98
CA GLU A 497 9.66 7.49 26.99
C GLU A 497 9.83 8.77 26.17
N GLU A 498 10.32 9.85 26.81
CA GLU A 498 10.56 11.11 26.15
C GLU A 498 11.71 11.01 25.14
N GLU A 499 12.80 10.32 25.50
CA GLU A 499 13.92 10.06 24.59
C GLU A 499 13.47 9.22 23.39
N LYS A 500 12.70 8.16 23.62
CA LYS A 500 12.20 7.29 22.54
C LYS A 500 11.36 8.08 21.53
N LYS A 501 10.43 8.92 22.01
CA LYS A 501 9.61 9.78 21.14
C LYS A 501 10.46 10.76 20.34
N ASN A 502 11.35 11.48 21.02
CA ASN A 502 12.20 12.49 20.38
C ASN A 502 13.13 11.87 19.34
N ASN A 503 13.78 10.75 19.67
CA ASN A 503 14.71 10.09 18.77
C ASN A 503 13.97 9.47 17.58
N LEU A 504 12.77 8.91 17.76
CA LEU A 504 11.96 8.42 16.64
C LEU A 504 11.54 9.58 15.70
N VAL A 505 11.15 10.74 16.23
CA VAL A 505 10.85 11.93 15.42
C VAL A 505 12.09 12.34 14.61
N GLN A 506 13.28 12.39 15.22
CA GLN A 506 14.52 12.75 14.51
C GLN A 506 14.87 11.75 13.39
N VAL A 507 14.67 10.45 13.63
CA VAL A 507 14.87 9.42 12.61
C VAL A 507 13.91 9.62 11.45
N MET A 508 12.63 9.89 11.73
CA MET A 508 11.62 10.13 10.70
C MET A 508 11.88 11.44 9.93
N ASP A 509 12.18 12.54 10.62
CA ASP A 509 12.55 13.81 9.97
C ASP A 509 13.74 13.60 9.03
N GLY A 510 14.81 12.95 9.49
CA GLY A 510 15.98 12.70 8.67
C GLY A 510 15.76 11.74 7.50
N TYR A 511 14.86 10.78 7.63
CA TYR A 511 14.50 9.85 6.57
C TYR A 511 13.62 10.51 5.49
N PHE A 512 12.55 11.20 5.90
CA PHE A 512 11.62 11.81 4.98
C PHE A 512 12.18 13.07 4.29
N ASP A 513 13.02 13.86 4.96
CA ASP A 513 13.70 15.01 4.36
C ASP A 513 14.67 14.62 3.22
N GLN A 514 15.12 13.35 3.15
CA GLN A 514 15.89 12.82 2.04
C GLN A 514 15.00 12.43 0.82
N GLY A 515 13.68 12.57 0.90
CA GLY A 515 12.75 12.22 -0.17
C GLY A 515 12.24 10.77 -0.11
N ALA A 516 12.46 10.06 0.99
CA ALA A 516 11.88 8.74 1.22
C ALA A 516 10.34 8.81 1.23
N HIS A 517 9.68 7.74 0.81
CA HIS A 517 8.22 7.75 0.62
C HIS A 517 7.46 7.28 1.86
N HIS A 518 7.74 6.09 2.40
CA HIS A 518 6.89 5.43 3.38
C HIS A 518 7.72 4.75 4.47
N LEU A 519 7.17 4.70 5.69
CA LEU A 519 7.76 3.98 6.82
C LEU A 519 6.69 3.33 7.70
N ASN A 520 6.77 2.01 7.84
CA ASN A 520 6.21 1.27 8.95
C ASN A 520 7.22 1.21 10.09
N VAL A 521 6.77 1.47 11.31
CA VAL A 521 7.61 1.39 12.51
C VAL A 521 7.04 0.37 13.49
N ASN A 522 7.84 -0.64 13.79
CA ASN A 522 7.62 -1.55 14.91
C ASN A 522 8.62 -1.22 16.02
N VAL A 523 8.17 -1.13 17.25
CA VAL A 523 9.03 -0.84 18.40
C VAL A 523 8.90 -1.93 19.46
N PHE A 524 9.66 -3.00 19.28
CA PHE A 524 9.75 -4.12 20.23
C PHE A 524 11.06 -4.90 20.04
N GLY A 525 11.45 -5.66 21.05
CA GLY A 525 12.60 -6.57 20.99
C GLY A 525 12.24 -7.95 20.45
N THR A 526 13.24 -8.67 19.96
CA THR A 526 13.11 -10.04 19.45
C THR A 526 12.57 -11.00 20.52
N GLU A 527 12.94 -10.79 21.78
CA GLU A 527 12.47 -11.62 22.89
C GLU A 527 10.94 -11.55 23.05
N LYS A 528 10.35 -10.37 22.86
CA LYS A 528 8.89 -10.21 22.92
C LYS A 528 8.18 -10.95 21.78
N LEU A 529 8.77 -10.97 20.59
CA LEU A 529 8.23 -11.75 19.46
C LEU A 529 8.27 -13.24 19.73
N ILE A 530 9.40 -13.74 20.23
CA ILE A 530 9.58 -15.15 20.55
C ILE A 530 8.58 -15.55 21.65
N ASP A 531 8.49 -14.77 22.72
CA ASP A 531 7.55 -15.05 23.80
C ASP A 531 6.09 -15.05 23.33
N ALA A 532 5.72 -14.11 22.44
CA ALA A 532 4.38 -14.07 21.87
C ALA A 532 4.08 -15.25 20.91
N MET A 533 5.10 -15.78 20.23
CA MET A 533 4.96 -17.00 19.41
C MET A 533 4.86 -18.27 20.25
N GLU A 534 5.58 -18.34 21.36
CA GLU A 534 5.59 -19.49 22.27
C GLU A 534 4.38 -19.49 23.23
N HIS A 535 3.83 -18.31 23.53
CA HIS A 535 2.76 -18.10 24.51
C HIS A 535 1.65 -17.18 23.98
N PRO A 536 1.01 -17.51 22.83
CA PRO A 536 -0.01 -16.65 22.21
C PRO A 536 -1.26 -16.48 23.09
N GLU A 537 -1.46 -17.35 24.07
CA GLU A 537 -2.59 -17.31 25.02
C GLU A 537 -2.49 -16.21 26.09
N LYS A 538 -1.34 -15.54 26.22
CA LYS A 538 -1.18 -14.45 27.17
C LYS A 538 -2.05 -13.26 26.80
N GLU A 539 -2.77 -12.68 27.75
CA GLU A 539 -3.69 -11.56 27.56
C GLU A 539 -2.98 -10.34 26.95
N GLU A 540 -1.70 -10.11 27.27
CA GLU A 540 -0.90 -9.02 26.71
C GLU A 540 -0.64 -9.13 25.20
N TYR A 541 -0.79 -10.32 24.61
CA TYR A 541 -0.61 -10.55 23.17
C TYR A 541 -1.91 -10.58 22.39
N ALA A 542 -3.08 -10.56 23.05
CA ALA A 542 -4.38 -10.61 22.39
C ALA A 542 -4.56 -9.53 21.31
N ASN A 543 -3.97 -8.36 21.51
CA ASN A 543 -4.00 -7.22 20.58
C ASN A 543 -2.59 -6.84 20.07
N PHE A 544 -1.63 -7.77 20.14
CA PHE A 544 -0.28 -7.45 19.69
C PHE A 544 -0.24 -7.29 18.17
N THR A 545 0.07 -6.07 17.75
CA THR A 545 0.06 -5.66 16.35
C THR A 545 1.49 -5.57 15.81
N ILE A 546 1.70 -6.13 14.62
CA ILE A 546 2.95 -6.04 13.87
C ILE A 546 2.66 -5.36 12.53
N ARG A 547 3.49 -4.39 12.18
CA ARG A 547 3.46 -3.73 10.86
C ARG A 547 4.32 -4.51 9.86
N VAL A 548 3.77 -4.75 8.67
CA VAL A 548 4.47 -5.39 7.55
C VAL A 548 4.05 -4.73 6.25
N SER A 549 5.00 -4.18 5.50
CA SER A 549 4.83 -3.79 4.09
C SER A 549 3.50 -3.08 3.75
N GLY A 550 3.17 -2.03 4.51
CA GLY A 550 2.04 -1.15 4.24
C GLY A 550 0.75 -1.47 5.01
N TYR A 551 0.74 -2.46 5.90
CA TYR A 551 -0.39 -2.72 6.79
C TYR A 551 0.03 -3.38 8.11
N ALA A 552 -0.92 -3.59 9.01
CA ALA A 552 -0.67 -4.25 10.29
C ALA A 552 -1.40 -5.59 10.37
N LEU A 553 -0.83 -6.50 11.14
CA LEU A 553 -1.39 -7.81 11.45
C LEU A 553 -1.48 -7.99 12.96
N SER A 554 -2.48 -8.71 13.42
CA SER A 554 -2.45 -9.30 14.77
C SER A 554 -1.55 -10.53 14.75
N LEU A 555 -0.57 -10.60 15.65
CA LEU A 555 0.41 -11.70 15.69
C LEU A 555 -0.25 -13.06 15.83
N ILE A 556 -1.31 -13.16 16.62
CA ILE A 556 -2.05 -14.42 16.83
C ILE A 556 -2.72 -14.97 15.55
N HIS A 557 -2.95 -14.12 14.55
CA HIS A 557 -3.50 -14.54 13.26
C HIS A 557 -2.42 -14.90 12.21
N ILE A 558 -1.14 -14.65 12.50
CA ILE A 558 -0.01 -14.99 11.60
C ILE A 558 0.47 -16.43 11.85
N SER A 559 0.23 -16.96 13.03
CA SER A 559 0.75 -18.26 13.47
C SER A 559 -0.05 -19.47 12.96
N GLU A 560 -1.17 -19.27 12.31
CA GLU A 560 -1.92 -20.29 11.57
C GLU A 560 -1.52 -20.28 10.08
#